data_4152e392b89fd072a88e6bd9cf4f4e76
#
_entry.id   4152e392b89fd072a88e6bd9cf4f4e76
#
_cell.length_a   1.000
_cell.length_b   1.000
_cell.length_c   1.000
_cell.angle_alpha   90.00
_cell.angle_beta   90.00
_cell.angle_gamma   90.00
#
_symmetry.space_group_name_H-M   'P 1'
#
loop_
_entity.id
_entity.type
_entity.pdbx_description
1 polymer ?
#
loop_
_entity_poly.entity_id
_entity_poly.type
_entity_poly.pdbx_seq_one_letter_code
_entity_poly.pdbx_strand_id
1 'polypeptide(L)'
;MDAVCSVVLVCQPFDLIICKKPVSFRKNTVLLLEPGARSKLSDCPSLVRTVELDHKTVLSFLNDVNNRLPDMFCIDRQGYVIEEDIPLSLVYSLFEGIRIADAYTTSLREKLCLSLLSVFQERTKVISFLLTYMNTFSYKIMGIIGGDLERAWHLKDIAGRLYASESLIKKRLKEEGTSFSEILRELRMESARKMILENTHSVSMIAQKCGYNSTSYFISAFKDYYGVTPLHYYDNAVSEMAENKQEDPMQGTGR
;
A
#
# COMPACT_ATOMS: atom_id res chain seq x y z
N MET A 1 6.77 -6.13 2.52
CA MET A 1 6.15 -6.74 1.32
C MET A 1 5.40 -5.64 0.63
N ASP A 2 5.74 -5.39 -0.63
CA ASP A 2 5.21 -4.23 -1.33
C ASP A 2 3.76 -4.48 -1.73
N ALA A 3 2.89 -3.52 -1.40
CA ALA A 3 1.49 -3.58 -1.77
C ALA A 3 1.35 -3.37 -3.29
N VAL A 4 0.63 -4.27 -3.94
CA VAL A 4 0.29 -4.16 -5.37
C VAL A 4 -0.76 -3.10 -5.60
N CYS A 5 -1.70 -3.00 -4.67
CA CYS A 5 -2.83 -2.07 -4.67
C CYS A 5 -3.44 -2.01 -3.27
N SER A 6 -4.39 -1.11 -3.09
CA SER A 6 -5.11 -0.96 -1.83
C SER A 6 -6.62 -1.06 -2.04
N VAL A 7 -7.30 -1.79 -1.15
CA VAL A 7 -8.76 -1.69 -1.00
C VAL A 7 -9.06 -0.61 0.01
N VAL A 8 -9.90 0.34 -0.35
CA VAL A 8 -10.21 1.53 0.45
C VAL A 8 -11.72 1.61 0.68
N LEU A 9 -12.14 1.71 1.94
CA LEU A 9 -13.50 2.06 2.31
C LEU A 9 -13.57 3.56 2.57
N VAL A 10 -14.42 4.26 1.86
CA VAL A 10 -14.65 5.70 2.00
C VAL A 10 -15.58 5.96 3.19
N CYS A 11 -15.05 6.51 4.28
CA CYS A 11 -15.80 6.85 5.49
C CYS A 11 -16.45 8.25 5.40
N GLN A 12 -15.81 9.17 4.69
CA GLN A 12 -16.33 10.51 4.39
C GLN A 12 -16.02 10.88 2.93
N PRO A 13 -16.86 11.68 2.26
CA PRO A 13 -16.61 12.07 0.87
C PRO A 13 -15.28 12.85 0.74
N PHE A 14 -14.55 12.60 -0.33
CA PHE A 14 -13.33 13.34 -0.64
C PHE A 14 -13.02 13.29 -2.15
N ASP A 15 -12.15 14.20 -2.58
CA ASP A 15 -11.64 14.27 -3.94
C ASP A 15 -10.19 13.81 -4.00
N LEU A 16 -9.84 13.06 -5.04
CA LEU A 16 -8.48 12.60 -5.28
C LEU A 16 -8.10 12.79 -6.74
N ILE A 17 -6.86 13.19 -6.99
CA ILE A 17 -6.32 13.23 -8.35
C ILE A 17 -5.70 11.87 -8.69
N ILE A 18 -6.37 11.12 -9.57
CA ILE A 18 -5.92 9.81 -10.07
C ILE A 18 -5.67 9.94 -11.57
N CYS A 19 -4.52 9.48 -12.05
CA CYS A 19 -4.14 9.58 -13.47
C CYS A 19 -4.33 11.00 -14.03
N LYS A 20 -3.99 12.04 -13.24
CA LYS A 20 -4.13 13.48 -13.56
C LYS A 20 -5.58 13.97 -13.74
N LYS A 21 -6.56 13.21 -13.31
CA LYS A 21 -7.97 13.60 -13.33
C LYS A 21 -8.50 13.70 -11.90
N PRO A 22 -9.27 14.75 -11.58
CA PRO A 22 -9.97 14.81 -10.29
C PRO A 22 -11.10 13.79 -10.30
N VAL A 23 -11.20 13.01 -9.24
CA VAL A 23 -12.24 12.00 -9.02
C VAL A 23 -12.83 12.22 -7.63
N SER A 24 -14.15 12.34 -7.55
CA SER A 24 -14.88 12.50 -6.29
C SER A 24 -15.43 11.16 -5.83
N PHE A 25 -15.17 10.82 -4.57
CA PHE A 25 -15.65 9.58 -3.96
C PHE A 25 -16.69 9.87 -2.90
N ARG A 26 -17.79 9.10 -2.94
CA ARG A 26 -18.89 9.23 -1.99
C ARG A 26 -18.63 8.39 -0.75
N LYS A 27 -19.25 8.78 0.37
CA LYS A 27 -19.27 7.96 1.58
C LYS A 27 -19.85 6.57 1.29
N ASN A 28 -19.29 5.55 1.95
CA ASN A 28 -19.71 4.15 1.85
C ASN A 28 -19.40 3.47 0.52
N THR A 29 -18.50 4.04 -0.27
CA THR A 29 -17.97 3.43 -1.48
C THR A 29 -16.74 2.58 -1.13
N VAL A 30 -16.59 1.44 -1.78
CA VAL A 30 -15.36 0.63 -1.71
C VAL A 30 -14.59 0.81 -3.01
N LEU A 31 -13.29 1.06 -2.88
CA LEU A 31 -12.40 1.31 -3.99
C LEU A 31 -11.27 0.29 -4.02
N LEU A 32 -10.88 -0.11 -5.21
CA LEU A 32 -9.57 -0.69 -5.47
C LEU A 32 -8.72 0.41 -6.10
N LEU A 33 -7.62 0.77 -5.45
CA LEU A 33 -6.78 1.90 -5.85
C LEU A 33 -5.36 1.47 -6.24
N GLU A 34 -4.81 2.17 -7.23
CA GLU A 34 -3.42 2.03 -7.65
C GLU A 34 -2.43 2.38 -6.53
N PRO A 35 -1.20 1.81 -6.56
CA PRO A 35 -0.19 2.04 -5.53
C PRO A 35 0.18 3.52 -5.37
N GLY A 36 0.25 4.28 -6.48
CA GLY A 36 0.63 5.70 -6.46
C GLY A 36 -0.41 6.65 -5.84
N ALA A 37 -1.66 6.22 -5.68
CA ALA A 37 -2.69 7.03 -5.04
C ALA A 37 -2.63 6.97 -3.49
N ARG A 38 -1.92 5.98 -2.94
CA ARG A 38 -1.85 5.71 -1.50
C ARG A 38 -1.20 6.84 -0.69
N SER A 39 -0.09 7.39 -1.16
CA SER A 39 0.61 8.47 -0.46
C SER A 39 -0.27 9.68 -0.23
N LYS A 40 -1.23 9.91 -1.12
CA LYS A 40 -2.21 11.00 -1.02
C LYS A 40 -3.34 10.73 -0.01
N LEU A 41 -3.60 9.45 0.32
CA LEU A 41 -4.59 9.06 1.32
C LEU A 41 -4.04 9.08 2.75
N SER A 42 -2.72 8.97 2.90
CA SER A 42 -2.04 8.97 4.21
C SER A 42 -2.23 10.29 4.97
N ASP A 43 -2.53 11.37 4.26
CA ASP A 43 -2.74 12.70 4.84
C ASP A 43 -4.13 12.88 5.48
N CYS A 44 -5.04 11.91 5.28
CA CYS A 44 -6.42 12.00 5.75
C CYS A 44 -6.93 10.67 6.33
N PRO A 45 -6.34 10.14 7.42
CA PRO A 45 -6.68 8.81 7.96
C PRO A 45 -8.13 8.71 8.46
N SER A 46 -8.77 9.81 8.83
CA SER A 46 -10.17 9.86 9.26
C SER A 46 -11.19 9.72 8.13
N LEU A 47 -10.78 9.95 6.88
CA LEU A 47 -11.66 9.90 5.71
C LEU A 47 -11.83 8.50 5.14
N VAL A 48 -10.86 7.60 5.37
CA VAL A 48 -10.81 6.29 4.74
C VAL A 48 -10.31 5.21 5.69
N ARG A 49 -10.72 3.95 5.42
CA ARG A 49 -10.05 2.75 5.95
C ARG A 49 -9.37 2.04 4.79
N THR A 50 -8.14 1.60 4.97
CA THR A 50 -7.33 1.04 3.89
C THR A 50 -6.80 -0.34 4.26
N VAL A 51 -6.89 -1.28 3.32
CA VAL A 51 -6.27 -2.61 3.38
C VAL A 51 -5.32 -2.74 2.19
N GLU A 52 -4.07 -3.04 2.48
CA GLU A 52 -3.06 -3.28 1.45
C GLU A 52 -3.07 -4.73 0.99
N LEU A 53 -3.02 -4.92 -0.31
CA LEU A 53 -2.94 -6.22 -0.94
C LEU A 53 -1.52 -6.45 -1.45
N ASP A 54 -0.88 -7.47 -0.90
CA ASP A 54 0.44 -7.90 -1.34
C ASP A 54 0.37 -8.79 -2.60
N HIS A 55 1.53 -9.02 -3.20
CA HIS A 55 1.65 -9.83 -4.42
C HIS A 55 1.09 -11.24 -4.24
N LYS A 56 1.33 -11.84 -3.08
CA LYS A 56 0.88 -13.22 -2.81
C LYS A 56 -0.65 -13.30 -2.79
N THR A 57 -1.30 -12.38 -2.09
CA THR A 57 -2.76 -12.29 -2.02
C THR A 57 -3.37 -12.07 -3.41
N VAL A 58 -2.78 -11.15 -4.20
CA VAL A 58 -3.26 -10.88 -5.56
C VAL A 58 -3.08 -12.09 -6.47
N LEU A 59 -1.93 -12.78 -6.40
CA LEU A 59 -1.72 -14.03 -7.15
C LEU A 59 -2.71 -15.11 -6.74
N SER A 60 -2.97 -15.30 -5.43
CA SER A 60 -3.95 -16.27 -4.94
C SER A 60 -5.34 -15.97 -5.50
N PHE A 61 -5.74 -14.68 -5.53
CA PHE A 61 -7.02 -14.28 -6.13
C PHE A 61 -7.07 -14.58 -7.63
N LEU A 62 -6.04 -14.21 -8.38
CA LEU A 62 -5.97 -14.45 -9.82
C LEU A 62 -5.95 -15.95 -10.17
N ASN A 63 -5.29 -16.78 -9.36
CA ASN A 63 -5.28 -18.22 -9.55
C ASN A 63 -6.64 -18.88 -9.29
N ASP A 64 -7.38 -18.41 -8.28
CA ASP A 64 -8.73 -18.89 -7.99
C ASP A 64 -9.72 -18.55 -9.12
N VAL A 65 -9.48 -17.45 -9.81
CA VAL A 65 -10.30 -16.98 -10.93
C VAL A 65 -9.84 -17.52 -12.28
N ASN A 66 -8.63 -18.09 -12.39
CA ASN A 66 -7.95 -18.45 -13.65
C ASN A 66 -8.68 -19.50 -14.51
N ASN A 67 -9.65 -20.23 -13.95
CA ASN A 67 -10.52 -21.11 -14.74
C ASN A 67 -11.57 -20.35 -15.59
N ARG A 68 -11.55 -19.00 -15.58
CA ARG A 68 -12.53 -18.13 -16.25
C ARG A 68 -11.94 -16.83 -16.78
N LEU A 69 -10.66 -16.81 -17.16
CA LEU A 69 -10.05 -15.61 -17.74
C LEU A 69 -10.69 -15.30 -19.10
N PRO A 70 -11.18 -14.07 -19.32
CA PRO A 70 -11.64 -13.66 -20.65
C PRO A 70 -10.47 -13.56 -21.63
N ASP A 71 -10.68 -13.94 -22.89
CA ASP A 71 -9.68 -13.92 -23.95
C ASP A 71 -9.15 -12.53 -24.33
N MET A 72 -9.69 -11.48 -23.74
CA MET A 72 -9.30 -10.09 -24.03
C MET A 72 -9.14 -9.28 -22.75
N PHE A 73 -7.91 -8.99 -22.36
CA PHE A 73 -7.59 -8.05 -21.30
C PHE A 73 -7.51 -6.62 -21.85
N CYS A 74 -8.42 -5.75 -21.45
CA CYS A 74 -8.24 -4.32 -21.60
C CYS A 74 -7.35 -3.81 -20.47
N ILE A 75 -6.27 -3.10 -20.80
CA ILE A 75 -5.45 -2.40 -19.82
C ILE A 75 -6.34 -1.30 -19.21
N ASP A 76 -6.67 -1.45 -17.94
CA ASP A 76 -7.41 -0.42 -17.22
C ASP A 76 -6.46 0.74 -16.89
N ARG A 77 -6.74 1.91 -17.49
CA ARG A 77 -5.97 3.14 -17.28
C ARG A 77 -6.64 4.11 -16.30
N GLN A 78 -7.73 3.70 -15.66
CA GLN A 78 -8.45 4.59 -14.74
C GLN A 78 -7.73 4.74 -13.40
N GLY A 79 -6.93 3.75 -13.00
CA GLY A 79 -6.21 3.78 -11.73
C GLY A 79 -7.06 3.41 -10.51
N TYR A 80 -8.32 3.06 -10.71
CA TYR A 80 -9.24 2.64 -9.65
C TYR A 80 -10.39 1.80 -10.18
N VAL A 81 -10.95 0.95 -9.31
CA VAL A 81 -12.24 0.27 -9.51
C VAL A 81 -13.16 0.68 -8.35
N ILE A 82 -14.41 0.98 -8.63
CA ILE A 82 -15.43 1.40 -7.65
C ILE A 82 -16.47 0.31 -7.49
N GLU A 83 -16.92 0.09 -6.24
CA GLU A 83 -18.11 -0.68 -5.92
C GLU A 83 -18.96 0.11 -4.92
N GLU A 84 -20.23 0.38 -5.27
CA GLU A 84 -21.12 1.24 -4.49
C GLU A 84 -22.25 0.44 -3.80
N ASP A 85 -22.75 -0.61 -4.44
CA ASP A 85 -23.91 -1.39 -3.94
C ASP A 85 -23.49 -2.57 -3.08
N ILE A 86 -22.83 -2.30 -1.93
CA ILE A 86 -22.30 -3.34 -1.06
C ILE A 86 -22.99 -3.31 0.30
N PRO A 87 -23.27 -4.48 0.91
CA PRO A 87 -23.70 -4.56 2.31
C PRO A 87 -22.60 -4.00 3.23
N LEU A 88 -22.77 -2.77 3.73
CA LEU A 88 -21.77 -2.07 4.53
C LEU A 88 -21.36 -2.85 5.78
N SER A 89 -22.30 -3.53 6.44
CA SER A 89 -22.02 -4.36 7.61
C SER A 89 -21.01 -5.46 7.30
N LEU A 90 -21.09 -6.09 6.11
CA LEU A 90 -20.13 -7.09 5.65
C LEU A 90 -18.75 -6.45 5.44
N VAL A 91 -18.70 -5.31 4.74
CA VAL A 91 -17.45 -4.61 4.45
C VAL A 91 -16.75 -4.17 5.75
N TYR A 92 -17.47 -3.56 6.68
CA TYR A 92 -16.90 -3.17 7.98
C TYR A 92 -16.37 -4.38 8.76
N SER A 93 -17.10 -5.50 8.75
CA SER A 93 -16.66 -6.75 9.41
C SER A 93 -15.39 -7.32 8.76
N LEU A 94 -15.26 -7.25 7.44
CA LEU A 94 -14.05 -7.70 6.73
C LEU A 94 -12.85 -6.80 7.04
N PHE A 95 -13.01 -5.49 7.01
CA PHE A 95 -11.93 -4.55 7.36
C PHE A 95 -11.45 -4.76 8.80
N GLU A 96 -12.40 -4.90 9.74
CA GLU A 96 -12.08 -5.15 11.14
C GLU A 96 -11.43 -6.53 11.33
N GLY A 97 -11.97 -7.56 10.69
CA GLY A 97 -11.37 -8.89 10.71
C GLY A 97 -9.94 -8.92 10.18
N ILE A 98 -9.64 -8.19 9.09
CA ILE A 98 -8.29 -8.08 8.53
C ILE A 98 -7.36 -7.37 9.53
N ARG A 99 -7.81 -6.26 10.13
CA ARG A 99 -7.07 -5.53 11.17
C ARG A 99 -6.69 -6.43 12.35
N ILE A 100 -7.63 -7.24 12.81
CA ILE A 100 -7.40 -8.21 13.88
C ILE A 100 -6.45 -9.31 13.41
N ALA A 101 -6.64 -9.84 12.20
CA ALA A 101 -5.82 -10.92 11.65
C ALA A 101 -4.35 -10.53 11.46
N ASP A 102 -4.03 -9.25 11.25
CA ASP A 102 -2.65 -8.75 11.18
C ASP A 102 -1.83 -9.08 12.44
N ALA A 103 -2.49 -9.19 13.60
CA ALA A 103 -1.85 -9.56 14.86
C ALA A 103 -1.75 -11.08 15.10
N TYR A 104 -2.45 -11.91 14.32
CA TYR A 104 -2.55 -13.35 14.58
C TYR A 104 -1.82 -14.21 13.56
N THR A 105 -2.30 -14.25 12.31
CA THR A 105 -1.70 -15.09 11.27
C THR A 105 -1.85 -14.50 9.88
N THR A 106 -0.76 -14.59 9.10
CA THR A 106 -0.76 -14.19 7.69
C THR A 106 -1.75 -14.96 6.84
N SER A 107 -2.01 -16.25 7.15
CA SER A 107 -2.98 -17.08 6.41
C SER A 107 -4.41 -16.62 6.60
N LEU A 108 -4.80 -16.22 7.82
CA LEU A 108 -6.15 -15.68 8.07
C LEU A 108 -6.34 -14.35 7.35
N ARG A 109 -5.35 -13.46 7.45
CA ARG A 109 -5.34 -12.19 6.74
C ARG A 109 -5.54 -12.39 5.24
N GLU A 110 -4.78 -13.29 4.61
CA GLU A 110 -4.87 -13.59 3.18
C GLU A 110 -6.30 -13.99 2.79
N LYS A 111 -6.92 -14.92 3.52
CA LYS A 111 -8.30 -15.38 3.27
C LYS A 111 -9.33 -14.25 3.38
N LEU A 112 -9.20 -13.39 4.37
CA LEU A 112 -10.09 -12.24 4.55
C LEU A 112 -9.89 -11.20 3.43
N CYS A 113 -8.66 -10.98 2.97
CA CYS A 113 -8.37 -10.13 1.82
C CYS A 113 -8.97 -10.70 0.52
N LEU A 114 -8.92 -12.02 0.31
CA LEU A 114 -9.59 -12.68 -0.82
C LEU A 114 -11.12 -12.48 -0.75
N SER A 115 -11.70 -12.62 0.43
CA SER A 115 -13.12 -12.34 0.66
C SER A 115 -13.47 -10.88 0.37
N LEU A 116 -12.60 -9.94 0.76
CA LEU A 116 -12.78 -8.51 0.48
C LEU A 116 -12.71 -8.21 -1.03
N LEU A 117 -11.78 -8.83 -1.77
CA LEU A 117 -11.74 -8.72 -3.24
C LEU A 117 -12.98 -9.31 -3.91
N SER A 118 -13.59 -10.35 -3.30
CA SER A 118 -14.79 -10.99 -3.83
C SER A 118 -16.07 -10.16 -3.66
N VAL A 119 -16.00 -9.06 -2.92
CA VAL A 119 -17.10 -8.10 -2.77
C VAL A 119 -17.36 -7.33 -4.07
N PHE A 120 -16.34 -7.13 -4.88
CA PHE A 120 -16.49 -6.46 -6.18
C PHE A 120 -17.25 -7.35 -7.17
N GLN A 121 -18.36 -6.84 -7.70
CA GLN A 121 -19.22 -7.61 -8.60
C GLN A 121 -18.64 -7.70 -10.01
N GLU A 122 -18.04 -6.62 -10.51
CA GLU A 122 -17.41 -6.60 -11.82
C GLU A 122 -16.02 -7.24 -11.83
N ARG A 123 -15.97 -8.57 -11.68
CA ARG A 123 -14.71 -9.33 -11.61
C ARG A 123 -13.74 -9.05 -12.75
N THR A 124 -14.24 -8.85 -13.97
CA THR A 124 -13.41 -8.57 -15.15
C THR A 124 -12.63 -7.25 -14.98
N LYS A 125 -13.25 -6.20 -14.43
CA LYS A 125 -12.57 -4.93 -14.14
C LYS A 125 -11.52 -5.12 -13.05
N VAL A 126 -11.83 -5.86 -11.99
CA VAL A 126 -10.87 -6.17 -10.92
C VAL A 126 -9.66 -6.92 -11.47
N ILE A 127 -9.87 -7.95 -12.27
CA ILE A 127 -8.79 -8.74 -12.88
C ILE A 127 -7.93 -7.86 -13.79
N SER A 128 -8.53 -7.09 -14.69
CA SER A 128 -7.81 -6.18 -15.59
C SER A 128 -6.98 -5.15 -14.81
N PHE A 129 -7.56 -4.59 -13.74
CA PHE A 129 -6.87 -3.70 -12.82
C PHE A 129 -5.66 -4.38 -12.18
N LEU A 130 -5.86 -5.51 -11.51
CA LEU A 130 -4.80 -6.24 -10.82
C LEU A 130 -3.67 -6.64 -11.77
N LEU A 131 -3.98 -7.17 -12.96
CA LEU A 131 -2.98 -7.53 -13.96
C LEU A 131 -2.21 -6.32 -14.48
N THR A 132 -2.87 -5.16 -14.61
CA THR A 132 -2.22 -3.92 -15.02
C THR A 132 -1.12 -3.55 -14.03
N TYR A 133 -1.43 -3.55 -12.73
CA TYR A 133 -0.48 -3.13 -11.69
C TYR A 133 0.55 -4.19 -11.31
N MET A 134 0.24 -5.46 -11.49
CA MET A 134 1.22 -6.55 -11.34
C MET A 134 2.31 -6.57 -12.43
N ASN A 135 2.04 -5.98 -13.59
CA ASN A 135 2.96 -5.97 -14.74
C ASN A 135 3.65 -4.63 -14.99
N THR A 136 3.44 -3.61 -14.14
CA THR A 136 4.10 -2.32 -14.31
C THR A 136 5.61 -2.40 -14.13
N PHE A 137 6.35 -1.50 -14.79
CA PHE A 137 7.81 -1.40 -14.61
C PHE A 137 8.16 -0.99 -13.19
N SER A 138 7.39 -0.08 -12.59
CA SER A 138 7.53 0.32 -11.19
C SER A 138 7.46 -0.89 -10.26
N TYR A 139 6.46 -1.74 -10.43
CA TYR A 139 6.30 -2.95 -9.63
C TYR A 139 7.49 -3.92 -9.76
N LYS A 140 7.96 -4.18 -11.00
CA LYS A 140 9.15 -5.02 -11.23
C LYS A 140 10.39 -4.45 -10.55
N ILE A 141 10.56 -3.14 -10.59
CA ILE A 141 11.66 -2.43 -9.93
C ILE A 141 11.55 -2.52 -8.41
N MET A 142 10.35 -2.33 -7.86
CA MET A 142 10.08 -2.52 -6.43
C MET A 142 10.48 -3.92 -5.95
N GLY A 143 10.11 -4.96 -6.69
CA GLY A 143 10.50 -6.33 -6.37
C GLY A 143 12.01 -6.58 -6.40
N ILE A 144 12.73 -5.92 -7.30
CA ILE A 144 14.20 -6.00 -7.38
C ILE A 144 14.88 -5.30 -6.21
N ILE A 145 14.41 -4.11 -5.85
CA ILE A 145 14.99 -3.25 -4.79
C ILE A 145 14.62 -3.77 -3.41
N GLY A 146 13.39 -4.23 -3.23
CA GLY A 146 12.84 -4.65 -1.93
C GLY A 146 13.61 -5.81 -1.28
N GLY A 147 14.33 -6.62 -2.08
CA GLY A 147 15.18 -7.69 -1.58
C GLY A 147 16.45 -7.24 -0.87
N ASP A 148 16.91 -6.01 -1.08
CA ASP A 148 18.15 -5.47 -0.49
C ASP A 148 18.13 -3.92 -0.50
N LEU A 149 17.53 -3.32 0.52
CA LEU A 149 17.42 -1.86 0.64
C LEU A 149 18.70 -1.17 1.11
N GLU A 150 19.63 -1.91 1.74
CA GLU A 150 20.93 -1.39 2.18
C GLU A 150 21.82 -1.02 1.00
N ARG A 151 21.65 -1.73 -0.10
CA ARG A 151 22.46 -1.55 -1.31
C ARG A 151 22.31 -0.15 -1.90
N ALA A 152 23.41 0.43 -2.36
CA ALA A 152 23.42 1.63 -3.20
C ALA A 152 22.92 1.28 -4.61
N TRP A 153 21.61 1.32 -4.81
CA TRP A 153 20.98 1.04 -6.09
C TRP A 153 21.16 2.18 -7.09
N HIS A 154 21.55 1.83 -8.31
CA HIS A 154 21.61 2.73 -9.46
C HIS A 154 20.70 2.23 -10.57
N LEU A 155 20.21 3.12 -11.41
CA LEU A 155 19.31 2.75 -12.51
C LEU A 155 19.96 1.74 -13.47
N LYS A 156 21.29 1.81 -13.66
CA LYS A 156 22.06 0.81 -14.44
C LYS A 156 21.95 -0.60 -13.89
N ASP A 157 21.82 -0.77 -12.56
CA ASP A 157 21.67 -2.09 -11.95
C ASP A 157 20.30 -2.70 -12.28
N ILE A 158 19.28 -1.85 -12.30
CA ILE A 158 17.92 -2.22 -12.71
C ILE A 158 17.88 -2.54 -14.21
N ALA A 159 18.52 -1.71 -15.02
CA ALA A 159 18.63 -1.90 -16.46
C ALA A 159 19.24 -3.27 -16.82
N GLY A 160 20.31 -3.66 -16.13
CA GLY A 160 20.92 -4.98 -16.30
C GLY A 160 19.99 -6.13 -15.90
N ARG A 161 19.23 -6.00 -14.81
CA ARG A 161 18.33 -7.07 -14.34
C ARG A 161 17.06 -7.20 -15.17
N LEU A 162 16.56 -6.11 -15.73
CA LEU A 162 15.37 -6.09 -16.58
C LEU A 162 15.68 -6.28 -18.08
N TYR A 163 16.96 -6.42 -18.43
CA TYR A 163 17.41 -6.49 -19.84
C TYR A 163 16.86 -5.31 -20.67
N ALA A 164 16.83 -4.12 -20.08
CA ALA A 164 16.28 -2.92 -20.68
C ALA A 164 17.28 -1.75 -20.60
N SER A 165 17.22 -0.81 -21.55
CA SER A 165 18.02 0.40 -21.44
C SER A 165 17.51 1.33 -20.33
N GLU A 166 18.42 2.09 -19.71
CA GLU A 166 18.03 3.11 -18.71
C GLU A 166 17.03 4.13 -19.28
N SER A 167 17.16 4.49 -20.55
CA SER A 167 16.26 5.41 -21.24
C SER A 167 14.85 4.83 -21.35
N LEU A 168 14.72 3.53 -21.67
CA LEU A 168 13.44 2.84 -21.73
C LEU A 168 12.79 2.80 -20.35
N ILE A 169 13.56 2.48 -19.29
CA ILE A 169 13.05 2.43 -17.92
C ILE A 169 12.56 3.81 -17.50
N LYS A 170 13.36 4.87 -17.72
CA LYS A 170 12.94 6.25 -17.41
C LYS A 170 11.65 6.64 -18.13
N LYS A 171 11.54 6.28 -19.42
CA LYS A 171 10.34 6.56 -20.22
C LYS A 171 9.12 5.84 -19.63
N ARG A 172 9.23 4.53 -19.34
CA ARG A 172 8.15 3.72 -18.77
C ARG A 172 7.71 4.24 -17.41
N LEU A 173 8.66 4.50 -16.50
CA LEU A 173 8.35 5.04 -15.18
C LEU A 173 7.66 6.41 -15.28
N LYS A 174 8.09 7.27 -16.21
CA LYS A 174 7.41 8.55 -16.48
C LYS A 174 5.98 8.37 -16.99
N GLU A 175 5.75 7.37 -17.85
CA GLU A 175 4.40 6.99 -18.33
C GLU A 175 3.52 6.48 -17.17
N GLU A 176 4.11 5.80 -16.19
CA GLU A 176 3.47 5.34 -14.94
C GLU A 176 3.34 6.45 -13.87
N GLY A 177 3.85 7.67 -14.15
CA GLY A 177 3.74 8.83 -13.25
C GLY A 177 4.74 8.85 -12.10
N THR A 178 5.80 8.05 -12.17
CA THR A 178 6.84 7.93 -11.14
C THR A 178 8.26 7.97 -11.71
N SER A 179 9.26 7.84 -10.85
CA SER A 179 10.68 7.75 -11.20
C SER A 179 11.40 6.71 -10.34
N PHE A 180 12.58 6.27 -10.79
CA PHE A 180 13.42 5.36 -10.01
C PHE A 180 13.78 5.92 -8.62
N SER A 181 14.05 7.21 -8.54
CA SER A 181 14.39 7.87 -7.28
C SER A 181 13.20 7.93 -6.31
N GLU A 182 12.00 8.14 -6.82
CA GLU A 182 10.76 8.13 -6.03
C GLU A 182 10.48 6.73 -5.49
N ILE A 183 10.54 5.70 -6.34
CA ILE A 183 10.35 4.29 -5.94
C ILE A 183 11.36 3.91 -4.85
N LEU A 184 12.64 4.20 -5.05
CA LEU A 184 13.68 3.89 -4.09
C LEU A 184 13.46 4.61 -2.75
N ARG A 185 13.08 5.89 -2.80
CA ARG A 185 12.78 6.68 -1.60
C ARG A 185 11.56 6.12 -0.86
N GLU A 186 10.49 5.82 -1.56
CA GLU A 186 9.26 5.26 -0.98
C GLU A 186 9.52 3.93 -0.27
N LEU A 187 10.20 2.99 -0.91
CA LEU A 187 10.54 1.70 -0.32
C LEU A 187 11.40 1.85 0.93
N ARG A 188 12.39 2.74 0.90
CA ARG A 188 13.27 3.02 2.05
C ARG A 188 12.52 3.66 3.21
N MET A 189 11.64 4.63 2.93
CA MET A 189 10.84 5.31 3.94
C MET A 189 9.81 4.38 4.57
N GLU A 190 9.14 3.55 3.79
CA GLU A 190 8.19 2.58 4.30
C GLU A 190 8.86 1.50 5.17
N SER A 191 10.05 1.03 4.75
CA SER A 191 10.84 0.11 5.58
C SER A 191 11.30 0.76 6.88
N ALA A 192 11.75 2.02 6.81
CA ALA A 192 12.14 2.79 7.99
C ALA A 192 10.95 2.95 8.96
N ARG A 193 9.78 3.30 8.45
CA ARG A 193 8.56 3.44 9.25
C ARG A 193 8.24 2.16 10.02
N LYS A 194 8.30 1.00 9.38
CA LYS A 194 8.08 -0.30 10.03
C LYS A 194 9.07 -0.53 11.17
N MET A 195 10.36 -0.36 10.91
CA MET A 195 11.40 -0.56 11.92
C MET A 195 11.30 0.43 13.09
N ILE A 196 10.86 1.69 12.83
CA ILE A 196 10.63 2.70 13.88
C ILE A 196 9.48 2.24 14.80
N LEU A 197 8.36 1.80 14.22
CA LEU A 197 7.21 1.34 15.00
C LEU A 197 7.49 0.06 15.80
N GLU A 198 8.30 -0.84 15.27
CA GLU A 198 8.75 -2.04 15.96
C GLU A 198 9.70 -1.72 17.12
N ASN A 199 10.34 -0.55 17.11
CA ASN A 199 11.28 -0.05 18.14
C ASN A 199 12.40 -1.04 18.49
N THR A 200 12.84 -1.83 17.52
CA THR A 200 13.86 -2.87 17.72
C THR A 200 15.28 -2.40 17.43
N HIS A 201 15.43 -1.22 16.81
CA HIS A 201 16.68 -0.71 16.28
C HIS A 201 16.86 0.78 16.60
N SER A 202 18.10 1.22 16.79
CA SER A 202 18.41 2.65 16.88
C SER A 202 18.18 3.35 15.54
N VAL A 203 17.89 4.66 15.57
CA VAL A 203 17.68 5.48 14.34
C VAL A 203 18.89 5.39 13.40
N SER A 204 20.11 5.28 13.94
CA SER A 204 21.32 5.11 13.12
C SER A 204 21.33 3.76 12.39
N MET A 205 20.95 2.69 13.08
CA MET A 205 20.88 1.35 12.49
C MET A 205 19.75 1.27 11.44
N ILE A 206 18.61 1.90 11.70
CA ILE A 206 17.50 2.00 10.73
C ILE A 206 17.96 2.74 9.48
N ALA A 207 18.67 3.87 9.64
CA ALA A 207 19.22 4.62 8.50
C ALA A 207 20.11 3.72 7.63
N GLN A 208 21.03 2.98 8.23
CA GLN A 208 21.93 2.06 7.53
C GLN A 208 21.14 0.95 6.81
N LYS A 209 20.23 0.27 7.50
CA LYS A 209 19.39 -0.80 6.92
C LYS A 209 18.51 -0.31 5.76
N CYS A 210 18.17 0.98 5.76
CA CYS A 210 17.47 1.64 4.65
C CYS A 210 18.41 2.23 3.59
N GLY A 211 19.72 1.93 3.64
CA GLY A 211 20.69 2.34 2.63
C GLY A 211 21.05 3.82 2.68
N TYR A 212 20.98 4.44 3.85
CA TYR A 212 21.45 5.82 4.09
C TYR A 212 22.83 5.82 4.76
N ASN A 213 23.81 6.45 4.12
CA ASN A 213 25.18 6.55 4.67
C ASN A 213 25.29 7.60 5.77
N SER A 214 24.30 8.46 5.97
CA SER A 214 24.28 9.51 6.99
C SER A 214 22.96 9.49 7.75
N THR A 215 23.04 9.33 9.08
CA THR A 215 21.88 9.39 9.96
C THR A 215 21.19 10.75 9.91
N SER A 216 21.97 11.85 9.84
CA SER A 216 21.40 13.20 9.76
C SER A 216 20.63 13.42 8.46
N TYR A 217 21.16 12.94 7.34
CA TYR A 217 20.46 13.00 6.06
C TYR A 217 19.19 12.13 6.07
N PHE A 218 19.28 10.93 6.66
CA PHE A 218 18.10 10.08 6.85
C PHE A 218 16.98 10.77 7.65
N ILE A 219 17.33 11.39 8.79
CA ILE A 219 16.35 12.11 9.62
C ILE A 219 15.68 13.24 8.85
N SER A 220 16.45 14.00 8.07
CA SER A 220 15.90 15.05 7.19
C SER A 220 14.96 14.46 6.12
N ALA A 221 15.41 13.43 5.42
CA ALA A 221 14.62 12.77 4.37
C ALA A 221 13.33 12.14 4.91
N PHE A 222 13.38 11.58 6.13
CA PHE A 222 12.21 11.02 6.82
C PHE A 222 11.22 12.12 7.20
N LYS A 223 11.73 13.25 7.76
CA LYS A 223 10.91 14.40 8.09
C LYS A 223 10.27 15.04 6.85
N ASP A 224 11.01 15.13 5.74
CA ASP A 224 10.48 15.66 4.47
C ASP A 224 9.39 14.73 3.87
N TYR A 225 9.43 13.44 4.20
CA TYR A 225 8.46 12.46 3.69
C TYR A 225 7.22 12.32 4.57
N TYR A 226 7.41 12.26 5.90
CA TYR A 226 6.32 12.03 6.88
C TYR A 226 5.91 13.28 7.67
N GLY A 227 6.55 14.43 7.43
CA GLY A 227 6.27 15.68 8.15
C GLY A 227 6.88 15.79 9.54
N VAL A 228 7.31 14.68 10.14
CA VAL A 228 7.88 14.60 11.50
C VAL A 228 9.16 13.76 11.53
N THR A 229 10.00 13.97 12.55
CA THR A 229 11.22 13.18 12.73
C THR A 229 10.89 11.73 13.13
N PRO A 230 11.81 10.76 12.92
CA PRO A 230 11.60 9.37 13.32
C PRO A 230 11.17 9.19 14.77
N LEU A 231 11.77 9.94 15.70
CA LEU A 231 11.43 9.88 17.12
C LEU A 231 10.01 10.37 17.39
N HIS A 232 9.65 11.56 16.86
CA HIS A 232 8.29 12.08 17.00
C HIS A 232 7.24 11.17 16.34
N TYR A 233 7.60 10.51 15.25
CA TYR A 233 6.71 9.56 14.58
C TYR A 233 6.37 8.38 15.50
N TYR A 234 7.37 7.85 16.20
CA TYR A 234 7.19 6.80 17.19
C TYR A 234 6.33 7.28 18.39
N ASP A 235 6.68 8.44 18.96
CA ASP A 235 5.97 9.00 20.13
C ASP A 235 4.48 9.23 19.82
N ASN A 236 4.16 9.77 18.65
CA ASN A 236 2.78 9.97 18.20
C ASN A 236 2.03 8.64 18.10
N ALA A 237 2.64 7.62 17.48
CA ALA A 237 2.01 6.31 17.33
C ALA A 237 1.75 5.62 18.67
N VAL A 238 2.66 5.76 19.65
CA VAL A 238 2.49 5.23 20.99
C VAL A 238 1.37 5.96 21.73
N SER A 239 1.27 7.29 21.60
CA SER A 239 0.23 8.09 22.22
C SER A 239 -1.16 7.73 21.69
N GLU A 240 -1.31 7.58 20.37
CA GLU A 240 -2.56 7.14 19.73
C GLU A 240 -2.99 5.73 20.19
N MET A 241 -2.02 4.81 20.37
CA MET A 241 -2.28 3.47 20.88
C MET A 241 -2.73 3.49 22.36
N ALA A 242 -2.24 4.45 23.15
CA ALA A 242 -2.61 4.60 24.56
C ALA A 242 -4.02 5.18 24.72
N GLU A 243 -4.39 6.17 23.90
CA GLU A 243 -5.71 6.78 23.88
C GLU A 243 -6.79 5.78 23.45
N ASN A 244 -6.54 5.00 22.40
CA ASN A 244 -7.46 3.96 21.93
C ASN A 244 -7.68 2.81 22.93
N LYS A 245 -6.78 2.62 23.91
CA LYS A 245 -6.96 1.63 24.99
C LYS A 245 -7.80 2.16 26.15
N GLN A 246 -7.98 3.46 26.28
CA GLN A 246 -8.80 4.07 27.34
C GLN A 246 -10.27 4.21 26.93
N GLU A 247 -10.61 4.09 25.66
CA GLU A 247 -11.98 4.19 25.15
C GLU A 247 -12.75 2.85 25.10
N ASP A 248 -12.23 1.76 25.67
CA ASP A 248 -13.00 0.48 25.79
C ASP A 248 -13.44 0.25 27.24
N PRO A 249 -14.58 0.85 27.70
CA PRO A 249 -15.10 0.73 29.05
C PRO A 249 -16.17 -0.38 29.12
N MET A 250 -15.87 -1.58 28.65
CA MET A 250 -16.79 -2.72 28.81
C MET A 250 -16.10 -3.90 29.49
N GLN A 251 -15.62 -3.69 30.74
CA GLN A 251 -15.50 -4.75 31.73
C GLN A 251 -15.90 -4.19 33.08
N GLY A 252 -17.18 -4.07 33.30
CA GLY A 252 -17.84 -3.67 34.54
C GLY A 252 -18.91 -4.65 34.93
N THR A 253 -18.54 -5.69 35.69
CA THR A 253 -19.32 -6.32 36.77
C THR A 253 -20.80 -6.59 36.52
N GLY A 254 -21.13 -7.82 36.18
CA GLY A 254 -22.43 -8.44 36.52
C GLY A 254 -22.24 -9.40 37.67
N ARG A 255 -22.75 -9.05 38.81
CA ARG A 255 -23.11 -9.97 39.91
C ARG A 255 -24.32 -10.76 39.50
#